data_0fe1e6e9fdd5c1724c7151a33ec27f72
#
_entry.id   0fe1e6e9fdd5c1724c7151a33ec27f72
#
_cell.length_a   1.000
_cell.length_b   1.000
_cell.length_c   1.000
_cell.angle_alpha   90.00
_cell.angle_beta   90.00
_cell.angle_gamma   90.00
#
_symmetry.space_group_name_H-M   'P 1'
#
loop_
_entity.id
_entity.type
_entity.pdbx_description
1 polymer ?
#
loop_
_entity_poly.entity_id
_entity_poly.type
_entity_poly.pdbx_seq_one_letter_code
_entity_poly.pdbx_strand_id
1 'polypeptide(L)'
;KKTEGDYEECSAHYEKIIAQMKNSFVSEYDDTIKIIADKIGDDVEKVDDKEALKNAASEFTMFKDTLKDDFENYNTVEQDSFDKYNSAIDGYVTKYNDRVTAIEKAEEEARKKAEEEAKKKAEEEAKKKAEEEAAAKAAQEEAERKAAEEAAEQSSGSSSSGSSYYDDSNDYSYSGGSSSSDYSGGSSYDSGSSSSGNDY
;
A
#
# COMPACT_ATOMS: atom_id res chain seq x y z
N LYS A 1 -18.32 5.27 77.35
CA LYS A 1 -17.57 4.02 77.02
C LYS A 1 -18.30 3.13 76.03
N LYS A 2 -19.62 2.93 76.12
CA LYS A 2 -20.41 2.10 75.24
C LYS A 2 -20.49 2.72 73.83
N THR A 3 -20.71 4.02 73.71
CA THR A 3 -20.79 4.78 72.43
C THR A 3 -19.46 4.87 71.72
N GLU A 4 -18.31 4.83 72.37
CA GLU A 4 -16.98 4.85 71.79
C GLU A 4 -16.64 3.50 71.14
N GLY A 5 -16.95 2.39 71.85
CA GLY A 5 -16.80 1.05 71.26
C GLY A 5 -17.71 0.81 70.03
N ASP A 6 -18.98 1.28 70.14
CA ASP A 6 -19.92 1.18 68.98
C ASP A 6 -19.41 1.98 67.75
N TYR A 7 -18.71 3.12 67.98
CA TYR A 7 -18.10 3.90 66.87
C TYR A 7 -16.90 3.19 66.25
N GLU A 8 -16.01 2.61 67.06
CA GLU A 8 -14.87 1.85 66.63
C GLU A 8 -15.26 0.62 65.78
N GLU A 9 -16.28 -0.14 66.24
CA GLU A 9 -16.83 -1.28 65.50
C GLU A 9 -17.44 -0.85 64.16
N CYS A 10 -18.15 0.27 64.14
CA CYS A 10 -18.76 0.82 62.94
C CYS A 10 -17.67 1.28 61.94
N SER A 11 -16.63 2.00 62.42
CA SER A 11 -15.49 2.42 61.58
C SER A 11 -14.78 1.24 60.94
N ALA A 12 -14.45 0.21 61.74
CA ALA A 12 -13.81 -1.01 61.26
C ALA A 12 -14.68 -1.75 60.24
N HIS A 13 -16.00 -1.72 60.38
CA HIS A 13 -16.90 -2.29 59.39
C HIS A 13 -16.87 -1.56 58.06
N TYR A 14 -16.91 -0.22 58.06
CA TYR A 14 -16.81 0.59 56.86
C TYR A 14 -15.43 0.43 56.17
N GLU A 15 -14.33 0.42 56.90
CA GLU A 15 -12.99 0.17 56.37
C GLU A 15 -12.93 -1.17 55.67
N LYS A 16 -13.54 -2.22 56.23
CA LYS A 16 -13.63 -3.53 55.60
C LYS A 16 -14.42 -3.51 54.30
N ILE A 17 -15.54 -2.79 54.23
CA ILE A 17 -16.35 -2.63 53.05
C ILE A 17 -15.54 -1.90 51.96
N ILE A 18 -14.87 -0.79 52.31
CA ILE A 18 -14.02 -0.02 51.41
C ILE A 18 -12.91 -0.90 50.82
N ALA A 19 -12.23 -1.69 51.68
CA ALA A 19 -11.18 -2.61 51.20
C ALA A 19 -11.74 -3.68 50.26
N GLN A 20 -12.92 -4.23 50.52
CA GLN A 20 -13.59 -5.19 49.63
C GLN A 20 -13.93 -4.56 48.27
N MET A 21 -14.47 -3.31 48.29
CA MET A 21 -14.76 -2.58 47.05
C MET A 21 -13.48 -2.32 46.25
N LYS A 22 -12.40 -1.85 46.85
CA LYS A 22 -11.12 -1.66 46.19
C LYS A 22 -10.58 -2.95 45.60
N ASN A 23 -10.67 -4.07 46.29
CA ASN A 23 -10.27 -5.38 45.78
C ASN A 23 -11.12 -5.81 44.55
N SER A 24 -12.40 -5.47 44.53
CA SER A 24 -13.24 -5.75 43.37
C SER A 24 -12.81 -4.95 42.15
N PHE A 25 -12.47 -3.68 42.31
CA PHE A 25 -11.90 -2.86 41.21
C PHE A 25 -10.56 -3.39 40.72
N VAL A 26 -9.66 -3.80 41.60
CA VAL A 26 -8.40 -4.43 41.25
C VAL A 26 -8.64 -5.66 40.34
N SER A 27 -9.58 -6.54 40.76
CA SER A 27 -9.91 -7.73 39.95
C SER A 27 -10.49 -7.36 38.60
N GLU A 28 -11.36 -6.37 38.50
CA GLU A 28 -11.97 -5.89 37.26
C GLU A 28 -10.93 -5.29 36.31
N TYR A 29 -9.98 -4.52 36.83
CA TYR A 29 -8.92 -3.92 36.06
C TYR A 29 -7.94 -4.97 35.51
N ASP A 30 -7.56 -5.96 36.35
CA ASP A 30 -6.72 -7.08 35.92
C ASP A 30 -7.41 -7.90 34.81
N ASP A 31 -8.70 -8.20 34.99
CA ASP A 31 -9.49 -8.92 34.00
C ASP A 31 -9.61 -8.13 32.67
N THR A 32 -9.83 -6.80 32.76
CA THR A 32 -9.93 -5.94 31.57
C THR A 32 -8.62 -5.89 30.78
N ILE A 33 -7.49 -5.71 31.49
CA ILE A 33 -6.16 -5.73 30.84
C ILE A 33 -5.94 -7.07 30.14
N LYS A 34 -6.28 -8.16 30.83
CA LYS A 34 -6.14 -9.51 30.27
C LYS A 34 -7.02 -9.72 29.04
N ILE A 35 -8.28 -9.31 29.07
CA ILE A 35 -9.22 -9.43 27.96
C ILE A 35 -8.70 -8.69 26.72
N ILE A 36 -8.16 -7.48 26.90
CA ILE A 36 -7.60 -6.71 25.77
C ILE A 36 -6.32 -7.37 25.25
N ALA A 37 -5.43 -7.80 26.14
CA ALA A 37 -4.17 -8.44 25.75
C ALA A 37 -4.40 -9.78 25.05
N ASP A 38 -5.35 -10.59 25.50
CA ASP A 38 -5.67 -11.90 24.92
C ASP A 38 -6.18 -11.81 23.48
N LYS A 39 -6.70 -10.65 23.02
CA LYS A 39 -7.10 -10.43 21.62
C LYS A 39 -5.91 -10.50 20.66
N ILE A 40 -4.74 -10.13 21.14
CA ILE A 40 -3.49 -10.14 20.36
C ILE A 40 -2.67 -11.40 20.64
N GLY A 41 -2.74 -11.91 21.87
CA GLY A 41 -1.95 -13.05 22.33
C GLY A 41 -0.56 -12.65 22.80
N ASP A 42 0.17 -13.65 23.31
CA ASP A 42 1.45 -13.43 23.99
C ASP A 42 2.58 -13.01 23.01
N ASP A 43 2.53 -13.51 21.77
CA ASP A 43 3.60 -13.33 20.79
C ASP A 43 3.26 -12.24 19.77
N VAL A 44 3.33 -10.99 20.21
CA VAL A 44 3.02 -9.80 19.40
C VAL A 44 3.90 -9.70 18.15
N GLU A 45 5.13 -10.23 18.21
CA GLU A 45 6.06 -10.19 17.08
C GLU A 45 5.60 -11.04 15.88
N LYS A 46 4.71 -12.00 16.10
CA LYS A 46 4.14 -12.84 15.04
C LYS A 46 2.80 -12.36 14.51
N VAL A 47 2.26 -11.31 15.09
CA VAL A 47 0.98 -10.75 14.65
C VAL A 47 1.22 -9.84 13.45
N ASP A 48 0.56 -10.14 12.33
CA ASP A 48 0.64 -9.34 11.09
C ASP A 48 -0.62 -8.49 10.85
N ASP A 49 -1.64 -8.66 11.68
CA ASP A 49 -2.88 -7.86 11.62
C ASP A 49 -2.68 -6.49 12.28
N LYS A 50 -2.38 -5.49 11.45
CA LYS A 50 -2.19 -4.10 11.91
C LYS A 50 -3.46 -3.50 12.51
N GLU A 51 -4.62 -3.88 12.00
CA GLU A 51 -5.89 -3.36 12.46
C GLU A 51 -6.20 -3.87 13.88
N ALA A 52 -6.00 -5.17 14.10
CA ALA A 52 -6.15 -5.76 15.43
C ALA A 52 -5.20 -5.11 16.45
N LEU A 53 -3.94 -4.87 16.09
CA LEU A 53 -2.97 -4.19 16.96
C LEU A 53 -3.38 -2.74 17.27
N LYS A 54 -3.81 -1.96 16.27
CA LYS A 54 -4.28 -0.57 16.44
C LYS A 54 -5.53 -0.51 17.32
N ASN A 55 -6.46 -1.42 17.11
CA ASN A 55 -7.68 -1.49 17.91
C ASN A 55 -7.38 -1.83 19.37
N ALA A 56 -6.52 -2.82 19.63
CA ALA A 56 -6.11 -3.17 20.97
C ALA A 56 -5.36 -2.02 21.69
N ALA A 57 -4.46 -1.31 20.98
CA ALA A 57 -3.79 -0.13 21.52
C ALA A 57 -4.79 1.00 21.86
N SER A 58 -5.80 1.20 21.03
CA SER A 58 -6.88 2.16 21.29
C SER A 58 -7.73 1.77 22.49
N GLU A 59 -8.11 0.49 22.61
CA GLU A 59 -8.86 -0.01 23.76
C GLU A 59 -8.08 0.18 25.08
N PHE A 60 -6.77 -0.07 25.07
CA PHE A 60 -5.92 0.21 26.23
C PHE A 60 -5.87 1.71 26.55
N THR A 61 -5.82 2.57 25.56
CA THR A 61 -5.85 4.03 25.78
C THR A 61 -7.17 4.46 26.42
N MET A 62 -8.30 3.97 25.91
CA MET A 62 -9.63 4.24 26.48
C MET A 62 -9.74 3.69 27.88
N PHE A 63 -9.22 2.50 28.16
CA PHE A 63 -9.22 1.93 29.48
C PHE A 63 -8.36 2.74 30.48
N LYS A 64 -7.22 3.28 30.01
CA LYS A 64 -6.38 4.18 30.81
C LYS A 64 -7.14 5.44 31.25
N ASP A 65 -7.95 6.01 30.36
CA ASP A 65 -8.78 7.16 30.67
C ASP A 65 -9.85 6.79 31.73
N THR A 66 -10.50 5.63 31.58
CA THR A 66 -11.45 5.13 32.58
C THR A 66 -10.79 4.90 33.95
N LEU A 67 -9.64 4.24 33.96
CA LEU A 67 -8.86 4.00 35.16
C LEU A 67 -8.51 5.30 35.91
N LYS A 68 -8.13 6.33 35.11
CA LYS A 68 -7.81 7.66 35.64
C LYS A 68 -9.05 8.32 36.25
N ASP A 69 -10.18 8.30 35.57
CA ASP A 69 -11.44 8.87 36.03
C ASP A 69 -11.91 8.18 37.33
N ASP A 70 -11.81 6.85 37.40
CA ASP A 70 -12.16 6.05 38.56
C ASP A 70 -11.24 6.35 39.75
N PHE A 71 -9.95 6.51 39.50
CA PHE A 71 -8.98 6.86 40.54
C PHE A 71 -9.22 8.27 41.10
N GLU A 72 -9.35 9.27 40.20
CA GLU A 72 -9.52 10.68 40.58
C GLU A 72 -10.86 10.96 41.28
N ASN A 73 -11.94 10.33 40.84
CA ASN A 73 -13.27 10.61 41.34
C ASN A 73 -13.71 9.70 42.53
N TYR A 74 -13.19 8.47 42.54
CA TYR A 74 -13.70 7.46 43.50
C TYR A 74 -12.60 6.81 44.34
N ASN A 75 -11.31 7.10 44.08
CA ASN A 75 -10.18 6.51 44.80
C ASN A 75 -10.29 4.96 44.85
N THR A 76 -10.58 4.38 43.70
CA THR A 76 -10.90 2.94 43.55
C THR A 76 -9.74 2.01 43.87
N VAL A 77 -8.51 2.48 43.69
CA VAL A 77 -7.27 1.75 44.02
C VAL A 77 -6.27 2.65 44.75
N GLU A 78 -5.24 2.05 45.32
CA GLU A 78 -4.12 2.80 45.91
C GLU A 78 -3.22 3.38 44.83
N GLN A 79 -2.50 4.49 45.09
CA GLN A 79 -1.61 5.18 44.17
C GLN A 79 -0.60 4.24 43.51
N ASP A 80 0.04 3.38 44.29
CA ASP A 80 1.03 2.41 43.75
C ASP A 80 0.41 1.43 42.75
N SER A 81 -0.85 1.04 42.94
CA SER A 81 -1.57 0.19 41.99
C SER A 81 -1.96 0.96 40.74
N PHE A 82 -2.43 2.20 40.88
CA PHE A 82 -2.72 3.09 39.76
C PHE A 82 -1.49 3.31 38.90
N ASP A 83 -0.32 3.58 39.48
CA ASP A 83 0.95 3.77 38.73
C ASP A 83 1.39 2.50 38.01
N LYS A 84 1.20 1.32 38.61
CA LYS A 84 1.48 0.03 37.97
C LYS A 84 0.58 -0.23 36.79
N TYR A 85 -0.73 0.04 36.91
CA TYR A 85 -1.66 -0.12 35.79
C TYR A 85 -1.33 0.81 34.63
N ASN A 86 -1.06 2.08 34.92
CA ASN A 86 -0.64 3.04 33.90
C ASN A 86 0.62 2.57 33.16
N SER A 87 1.64 2.12 33.90
CA SER A 87 2.88 1.62 33.33
C SER A 87 2.67 0.37 32.47
N ALA A 88 1.81 -0.56 32.92
CA ALA A 88 1.49 -1.77 32.16
C ALA A 88 0.75 -1.44 30.86
N ILE A 89 -0.26 -0.57 30.92
CA ILE A 89 -1.03 -0.12 29.77
C ILE A 89 -0.12 0.58 28.74
N ASP A 90 0.73 1.51 29.21
CA ASP A 90 1.70 2.20 28.33
C ASP A 90 2.66 1.22 27.68
N GLY A 91 3.07 0.17 28.39
CA GLY A 91 3.88 -0.90 27.83
C GLY A 91 3.19 -1.66 26.69
N TYR A 92 1.91 -2.00 26.86
CA TYR A 92 1.12 -2.66 25.80
C TYR A 92 0.93 -1.74 24.59
N VAL A 93 0.53 -0.49 24.81
CA VAL A 93 0.31 0.49 23.74
C VAL A 93 1.59 0.70 22.93
N THR A 94 2.73 0.86 23.61
CA THR A 94 4.04 1.00 22.95
C THR A 94 4.36 -0.24 22.12
N LYS A 95 4.27 -1.44 22.70
CA LYS A 95 4.59 -2.70 22.04
C LYS A 95 3.74 -2.94 20.78
N TYR A 96 2.45 -2.61 20.84
CA TYR A 96 1.56 -2.77 19.69
C TYR A 96 1.86 -1.76 18.59
N ASN A 97 2.09 -0.50 18.93
CA ASN A 97 2.46 0.55 17.97
C ASN A 97 3.82 0.28 17.31
N ASP A 98 4.80 -0.22 18.06
CA ASP A 98 6.10 -0.61 17.53
C ASP A 98 5.96 -1.74 16.51
N ARG A 99 5.11 -2.74 16.79
CA ARG A 99 4.83 -3.83 15.84
C ARG A 99 4.14 -3.32 14.59
N VAL A 100 3.14 -2.47 14.70
CA VAL A 100 2.49 -1.81 13.53
C VAL A 100 3.53 -1.10 12.67
N THR A 101 4.41 -0.32 13.28
CA THR A 101 5.48 0.39 12.58
C THR A 101 6.45 -0.58 11.87
N ALA A 102 6.79 -1.70 12.51
CA ALA A 102 7.64 -2.72 11.92
C ALA A 102 6.99 -3.37 10.69
N ILE A 103 5.70 -3.67 10.75
CA ILE A 103 4.93 -4.22 9.63
C ILE A 103 4.86 -3.20 8.47
N GLU A 104 4.52 -1.96 8.75
CA GLU A 104 4.43 -0.90 7.74
C GLU A 104 5.78 -0.67 7.02
N LYS A 105 6.87 -0.73 7.76
CA LYS A 105 8.22 -0.65 7.18
C LYS A 105 8.54 -1.84 6.30
N ALA A 106 8.22 -3.06 6.73
CA ALA A 106 8.43 -4.27 5.95
C ALA A 106 7.61 -4.27 4.64
N GLU A 107 6.35 -3.82 4.69
CA GLU A 107 5.49 -3.66 3.52
C GLU A 107 6.06 -2.63 2.52
N GLU A 108 6.55 -1.51 3.02
CA GLU A 108 7.14 -0.48 2.17
C GLU A 108 8.42 -0.97 1.49
N GLU A 109 9.29 -1.69 2.22
CA GLU A 109 10.49 -2.30 1.65
C GLU A 109 10.14 -3.37 0.60
N ALA A 110 9.13 -4.20 0.85
CA ALA A 110 8.66 -5.19 -0.11
C ALA A 110 8.10 -4.53 -1.36
N ARG A 111 7.32 -3.45 -1.22
CA ARG A 111 6.80 -2.67 -2.35
C ARG A 111 7.92 -2.06 -3.19
N LYS A 112 8.93 -1.44 -2.54
CA LYS A 112 10.09 -0.86 -3.25
C LYS A 112 10.86 -1.92 -4.03
N LYS A 113 11.09 -3.09 -3.43
CA LYS A 113 11.76 -4.21 -4.11
C LYS A 113 10.95 -4.73 -5.30
N ALA A 114 9.63 -4.87 -5.15
CA ALA A 114 8.76 -5.30 -6.24
C ALA A 114 8.74 -4.29 -7.41
N GLU A 115 8.72 -2.99 -7.10
CA GLU A 115 8.78 -1.92 -8.10
C GLU A 115 10.12 -1.91 -8.85
N GLU A 116 11.23 -2.06 -8.13
CA GLU A 116 12.57 -2.15 -8.74
C GLU A 116 12.71 -3.39 -9.63
N GLU A 117 12.19 -4.53 -9.19
CA GLU A 117 12.20 -5.75 -9.99
C GLU A 117 11.33 -5.64 -11.25
N ALA A 118 10.13 -5.04 -11.10
CA ALA A 118 9.26 -4.77 -12.24
C ALA A 118 9.93 -3.82 -13.27
N LYS A 119 10.61 -2.79 -12.79
CA LYS A 119 11.35 -1.85 -13.64
C LYS A 119 12.48 -2.54 -14.38
N LYS A 120 13.27 -3.38 -13.68
CA LYS A 120 14.35 -4.16 -14.32
C LYS A 120 13.81 -5.12 -15.39
N LYS A 121 12.70 -5.81 -15.11
CA LYS A 121 12.07 -6.70 -16.10
C LYS A 121 11.55 -5.94 -17.32
N ALA A 122 10.93 -4.78 -17.12
CA ALA A 122 10.45 -3.94 -18.21
C ALA A 122 11.61 -3.40 -19.07
N GLU A 123 12.71 -3.00 -18.47
CA GLU A 123 13.91 -2.54 -19.18
C GLU A 123 14.56 -3.67 -19.98
N GLU A 124 14.67 -4.86 -19.42
CA GLU A 124 15.20 -6.05 -20.10
C GLU A 124 14.31 -6.46 -21.29
N GLU A 125 12.99 -6.46 -21.11
CA GLU A 125 12.04 -6.76 -22.19
C GLU A 125 12.10 -5.70 -23.30
N ALA A 126 12.19 -4.42 -22.95
CA ALA A 126 12.34 -3.34 -23.91
C ALA A 126 13.65 -3.46 -24.72
N LYS A 127 14.75 -3.81 -24.05
CA LYS A 127 16.04 -4.05 -24.69
C LYS A 127 16.00 -5.24 -25.66
N LYS A 128 15.35 -6.33 -25.21
CA LYS A 128 15.19 -7.52 -26.09
C LYS A 128 14.33 -7.25 -27.29
N LYS A 129 13.24 -6.50 -27.17
CA LYS A 129 12.40 -6.07 -28.30
C LYS A 129 13.16 -5.15 -29.25
N ALA A 130 13.95 -4.22 -28.74
CA ALA A 130 14.75 -3.32 -29.56
C ALA A 130 15.85 -4.10 -30.36
N GLU A 131 16.47 -5.09 -29.73
CA GLU A 131 17.46 -5.95 -30.37
C GLU A 131 16.83 -6.83 -31.46
N GLU A 132 15.64 -7.40 -31.19
CA GLU A 132 14.88 -8.19 -32.16
C GLU A 132 14.42 -7.33 -33.38
N GLU A 133 13.94 -6.11 -33.13
CA GLU A 133 13.55 -5.17 -34.17
C GLU A 133 14.77 -4.73 -35.00
N ALA A 134 15.91 -4.47 -34.37
CA ALA A 134 17.13 -4.15 -35.06
C ALA A 134 17.63 -5.31 -35.94
N ALA A 135 17.57 -6.55 -35.45
CA ALA A 135 17.91 -7.74 -36.19
C ALA A 135 16.97 -7.97 -37.40
N ALA A 136 15.66 -7.75 -37.19
CA ALA A 136 14.68 -7.86 -38.27
C ALA A 136 14.92 -6.81 -39.39
N LYS A 137 15.22 -5.57 -39.04
CA LYS A 137 15.58 -4.51 -40.02
C LYS A 137 16.84 -4.82 -40.75
N ALA A 138 17.89 -5.31 -40.08
CA ALA A 138 19.14 -5.70 -40.74
C ALA A 138 18.94 -6.87 -41.71
N ALA A 139 18.10 -7.85 -41.34
CA ALA A 139 17.79 -8.96 -42.25
C ALA A 139 16.99 -8.52 -43.49
N GLN A 140 16.07 -7.56 -43.31
CA GLN A 140 15.31 -6.99 -44.41
C GLN A 140 16.18 -6.19 -45.37
N GLU A 141 17.09 -5.36 -44.84
CA GLU A 141 18.04 -4.56 -45.62
C GLU A 141 19.01 -5.47 -46.41
N GLU A 142 19.45 -6.57 -45.78
CA GLU A 142 20.30 -7.56 -46.49
C GLU A 142 19.53 -8.29 -47.60
N ALA A 143 18.25 -8.62 -47.38
CA ALA A 143 17.40 -9.22 -48.40
C ALA A 143 17.14 -8.27 -49.59
N GLU A 144 16.87 -6.99 -49.35
CA GLU A 144 16.71 -5.96 -50.37
C GLU A 144 18.01 -5.75 -51.19
N ARG A 145 19.15 -5.74 -50.48
CA ARG A 145 20.45 -5.62 -51.18
C ARG A 145 20.72 -6.81 -52.10
N LYS A 146 20.45 -8.05 -51.65
CA LYS A 146 20.60 -9.25 -52.48
C LYS A 146 19.66 -9.24 -53.69
N ALA A 147 18.40 -8.83 -53.50
CA ALA A 147 17.44 -8.70 -54.58
C ALA A 147 17.85 -7.63 -55.61
N ALA A 148 18.42 -6.51 -55.17
CA ALA A 148 18.96 -5.48 -56.08
C ALA A 148 20.20 -5.95 -56.85
N GLU A 149 21.06 -6.74 -56.21
CA GLU A 149 22.25 -7.32 -56.84
C GLU A 149 21.87 -8.37 -57.92
N GLU A 150 20.91 -9.25 -57.64
CA GLU A 150 20.36 -10.21 -58.63
C GLU A 150 19.68 -9.50 -59.83
N ALA A 151 18.92 -8.42 -59.57
CA ALA A 151 18.31 -7.62 -60.61
C ALA A 151 19.34 -6.91 -61.53
N ALA A 152 20.47 -6.45 -60.97
CA ALA A 152 21.55 -5.85 -61.66
C ALA A 152 22.32 -6.89 -62.59
N GLU A 153 22.51 -8.10 -62.08
CA GLU A 153 23.12 -9.18 -62.89
C GLU A 153 22.22 -9.62 -64.03
N GLN A 154 20.91 -9.68 -63.86
CA GLN A 154 19.98 -10.01 -64.96
C GLN A 154 19.86 -8.91 -65.98
N SER A 155 20.08 -7.63 -65.63
CA SER A 155 20.05 -6.53 -66.62
C SER A 155 21.32 -6.42 -67.42
N SER A 156 22.47 -6.93 -66.98
CA SER A 156 23.74 -6.89 -67.72
C SER A 156 23.91 -8.00 -68.78
N GLY A 157 23.00 -9.00 -68.76
CA GLY A 157 23.01 -10.11 -69.70
C GLY A 157 22.21 -9.89 -71.01
N SER A 158 21.51 -8.75 -71.13
CA SER A 158 20.66 -8.51 -72.34
C SER A 158 21.11 -7.29 -73.18
N SER A 159 22.37 -7.24 -73.58
CA SER A 159 22.84 -6.28 -74.55
C SER A 159 23.39 -7.00 -75.73
N SER A 160 22.51 -7.53 -76.59
CA SER A 160 22.89 -7.77 -77.99
C SER A 160 21.66 -7.74 -78.88
N SER A 161 21.77 -6.82 -79.87
CA SER A 161 21.13 -6.85 -81.17
C SER A 161 19.71 -6.32 -81.34
N GLY A 162 19.65 -5.24 -82.14
CA GLY A 162 18.52 -5.06 -83.05
C GLY A 162 17.89 -3.66 -83.08
N SER A 163 18.57 -2.76 -83.76
CA SER A 163 18.08 -1.92 -84.87
C SER A 163 16.64 -1.37 -84.83
N SER A 164 16.57 -0.05 -84.82
CA SER A 164 15.77 0.80 -85.73
C SER A 164 14.26 0.62 -85.79
N TYR A 165 13.49 1.63 -85.46
CA TYR A 165 12.72 2.52 -86.36
C TYR A 165 11.91 3.52 -85.58
N TYR A 166 11.78 4.69 -86.13
CA TYR A 166 10.99 5.86 -85.82
C TYR A 166 9.53 5.51 -85.51
N ASP A 167 8.86 6.20 -84.58
CA ASP A 167 7.75 7.05 -84.95
C ASP A 167 7.36 7.96 -83.78
N ASP A 168 7.03 9.09 -84.15
CA ASP A 168 6.49 10.32 -83.65
C ASP A 168 5.13 10.11 -82.95
N SER A 169 4.83 11.01 -82.13
CA SER A 169 3.52 11.54 -81.71
C SER A 169 3.25 11.47 -80.18
N ASN A 170 3.51 12.56 -79.54
CA ASN A 170 2.48 13.54 -79.13
C ASN A 170 1.44 13.00 -78.14
N ASP A 171 1.39 13.53 -77.07
CA ASP A 171 0.37 14.45 -76.59
C ASP A 171 -0.11 14.15 -75.15
N TYR A 172 -0.06 15.19 -74.39
CA TYR A 172 -0.98 15.65 -73.30
C TYR A 172 -1.28 14.81 -72.06
N SER A 173 -1.04 15.53 -71.07
CA SER A 173 -1.96 16.04 -70.05
C SER A 173 -1.99 15.29 -68.69
N TYR A 174 -1.55 15.96 -67.71
CA TYR A 174 -2.27 16.78 -66.71
C TYR A 174 -2.89 16.04 -65.58
N SER A 175 -2.67 16.64 -64.46
CA SER A 175 -3.46 16.63 -63.25
C SER A 175 -3.12 15.54 -62.21
N GLY A 176 -2.58 15.83 -61.09
CA GLY A 176 -3.14 16.74 -60.09
C GLY A 176 -3.85 15.92 -59.06
N GLY A 177 -3.36 15.91 -57.85
CA GLY A 177 -4.09 15.28 -56.76
C GLY A 177 -3.32 15.25 -55.47
N SER A 178 -3.16 16.41 -54.87
CA SER A 178 -2.91 16.53 -53.42
C SER A 178 -4.03 15.89 -52.64
N SER A 179 -3.71 15.11 -51.63
CA SER A 179 -4.60 14.94 -50.51
C SER A 179 -3.80 14.72 -49.24
N SER A 180 -3.58 15.78 -48.61
CA SER A 180 -3.35 15.86 -47.17
C SER A 180 -4.55 15.27 -46.43
N SER A 181 -4.30 14.44 -45.49
CA SER A 181 -5.26 14.17 -44.44
C SER A 181 -4.55 14.12 -43.09
N ASP A 182 -4.47 15.31 -42.50
CA ASP A 182 -4.41 15.47 -41.07
C ASP A 182 -5.58 14.75 -40.42
N TYR A 183 -5.32 13.89 -39.50
CA TYR A 183 -6.30 13.54 -38.50
C TYR A 183 -5.67 13.59 -37.12
N SER A 184 -5.74 14.76 -36.55
CA SER A 184 -5.59 15.05 -35.17
C SER A 184 -6.90 14.65 -34.47
N GLY A 185 -6.85 13.68 -33.59
CA GLY A 185 -7.95 13.22 -32.78
C GLY A 185 -7.55 13.15 -31.31
N GLY A 186 -7.60 14.29 -30.64
CA GLY A 186 -7.59 14.37 -29.18
C GLY A 186 -8.86 13.79 -28.61
N SER A 187 -8.71 12.98 -27.57
CA SER A 187 -9.80 12.66 -26.67
C SER A 187 -9.32 12.77 -25.24
N SER A 188 -9.59 13.92 -24.69
CA SER A 188 -9.68 14.19 -23.27
C SER A 188 -10.91 13.46 -22.73
N TYR A 189 -10.73 12.59 -21.76
CA TYR A 189 -11.81 12.18 -20.89
C TYR A 189 -11.53 12.71 -19.48
N ASP A 190 -12.15 13.83 -19.24
CA ASP A 190 -12.53 14.35 -17.95
C ASP A 190 -13.59 13.41 -17.34
N SER A 191 -13.36 12.93 -16.14
CA SER A 191 -14.36 12.24 -15.33
C SER A 191 -14.30 12.81 -13.93
N GLY A 192 -15.01 13.77 -13.67
CA GLY A 192 -16.19 13.99 -12.89
C GLY A 192 -16.15 13.39 -11.50
N SER A 193 -15.81 14.27 -10.55
CA SER A 193 -16.13 14.23 -9.14
C SER A 193 -17.62 13.91 -8.92
N SER A 194 -17.91 12.93 -8.07
CA SER A 194 -19.20 12.81 -7.43
C SER A 194 -19.01 12.68 -5.93
N SER A 195 -19.18 13.83 -5.30
CA SER A 195 -19.54 13.99 -3.91
C SER A 195 -20.90 13.34 -3.65
N SER A 196 -20.97 12.48 -2.65
CA SER A 196 -22.22 12.14 -1.99
C SER A 196 -21.97 12.12 -0.49
N GLY A 197 -22.38 13.21 0.12
CA GLY A 197 -22.65 13.23 1.53
C GLY A 197 -23.86 12.35 1.86
N ASN A 198 -23.80 11.72 3.00
CA ASN A 198 -24.98 11.34 3.74
C ASN A 198 -24.73 11.55 5.22
N ASP A 199 -25.46 12.49 5.73
CA ASP A 199 -25.81 12.61 7.14
C ASP A 199 -26.56 11.34 7.59
N TYR A 200 -26.16 10.81 8.73
CA TYR A 200 -26.96 10.42 9.90
C TYR A 200 -26.02 10.05 11.04
#